data_4ade54d63d9b0d8ecb12ff94fb358956
#
_entry.id   4ade54d63d9b0d8ecb12ff94fb358956
#
_cell.length_a   1.000
_cell.length_b   1.000
_cell.length_c   1.000
_cell.angle_alpha   90.00
_cell.angle_beta   90.00
_cell.angle_gamma   90.00
#
_symmetry.space_group_name_H-M   'P 1'
#
loop_
_entity.id
_entity.type
_entity.pdbx_description
1 polymer ?
#
loop_
_entity_poly.entity_id
_entity_poly.type
_entity_poly.pdbx_seq_one_letter_code
_entity_poly.pdbx_strand_id
1 'polypeptide(L)'
;MTLEALLVSRDPETLRVLRSALGKLDITVEVCTGADPATEILSAKKFDAIIVDCDDMHGGIGVLQQVHKERSNRTSVTFAILNGVTDVRTAFQMGAGFVLPKPITTTNALRSFHAAYGLMHRERRRYFRLPVDIPVILAFGRAQEMKVTACNLSEGGMAIEAATALPADVTRVKFSLPGTDITLSPKADLAWSDAAGRGGIRFLELTLTAREQLENWLLQKMEQREPGVHPSVRA
;
A
#
# COMPACT_ATOMS: atom_id res chain seq x y z
N MET A 1 8.08 -5.02 -9.18
CA MET A 1 7.44 -5.40 -7.87
C MET A 1 6.07 -5.99 -8.12
N THR A 2 5.91 -7.27 -7.81
CA THR A 2 4.66 -8.00 -8.02
C THR A 2 3.61 -7.53 -7.01
N LEU A 3 2.41 -7.20 -7.48
CA LEU A 3 1.26 -6.89 -6.61
C LEU A 3 0.81 -8.15 -5.87
N GLU A 4 0.27 -7.98 -4.67
CA GLU A 4 -0.24 -9.07 -3.85
C GLU A 4 -1.72 -8.88 -3.53
N ALA A 5 -2.51 -9.92 -3.78
CA ALA A 5 -3.94 -9.93 -3.49
C ALA A 5 -4.32 -11.03 -2.50
N LEU A 6 -5.23 -10.74 -1.57
CA LEU A 6 -5.93 -11.73 -0.77
C LEU A 6 -7.28 -12.02 -1.43
N LEU A 7 -7.54 -13.31 -1.75
CA LEU A 7 -8.81 -13.76 -2.28
C LEU A 7 -9.51 -14.65 -1.24
N VAL A 8 -10.63 -14.15 -0.73
CA VAL A 8 -11.43 -14.80 0.32
C VAL A 8 -12.71 -15.34 -0.29
N SER A 9 -12.75 -16.64 -0.56
CA SER A 9 -13.91 -17.35 -1.13
C SER A 9 -13.80 -18.84 -0.89
N ARG A 10 -14.94 -19.54 -0.86
CA ARG A 10 -15.06 -21.02 -0.83
C ARG A 10 -15.51 -21.60 -2.17
N ASP A 11 -15.98 -20.78 -3.07
CA ASP A 11 -16.51 -21.20 -4.37
C ASP A 11 -15.37 -21.57 -5.33
N PRO A 12 -15.24 -22.85 -5.73
CA PRO A 12 -14.15 -23.33 -6.56
C PRO A 12 -14.11 -22.64 -7.94
N GLU A 13 -15.25 -22.30 -8.52
CA GLU A 13 -15.33 -21.64 -9.83
C GLU A 13 -14.86 -20.19 -9.73
N THR A 14 -15.31 -19.46 -8.72
CA THR A 14 -14.82 -18.12 -8.40
C THR A 14 -13.30 -18.11 -8.20
N LEU A 15 -12.78 -19.06 -7.41
CA LEU A 15 -11.34 -19.18 -7.16
C LEU A 15 -10.57 -19.45 -8.46
N ARG A 16 -11.05 -20.35 -9.32
CA ARG A 16 -10.44 -20.70 -10.59
C ARG A 16 -10.37 -19.49 -11.52
N VAL A 17 -11.50 -18.80 -11.71
CA VAL A 17 -11.60 -17.65 -12.61
C VAL A 17 -10.73 -16.46 -12.14
N LEU A 18 -10.84 -16.11 -10.86
CA LEU A 18 -10.12 -14.95 -10.33
C LEU A 18 -8.61 -15.18 -10.23
N ARG A 19 -8.16 -16.37 -9.84
CA ARG A 19 -6.72 -16.71 -9.87
C ARG A 19 -6.15 -16.61 -11.29
N SER A 20 -6.89 -17.11 -12.29
CA SER A 20 -6.49 -17.00 -13.69
C SER A 20 -6.43 -15.54 -14.15
N ALA A 21 -7.43 -14.72 -13.79
CA ALA A 21 -7.47 -13.31 -14.17
C ALA A 21 -6.34 -12.49 -13.51
N LEU A 22 -6.11 -12.68 -12.20
CA LEU A 22 -5.05 -12.01 -11.46
C LEU A 22 -3.65 -12.42 -11.95
N GLY A 23 -3.46 -13.72 -12.24
CA GLY A 23 -2.20 -14.23 -12.81
C GLY A 23 -1.84 -13.62 -14.16
N LYS A 24 -2.84 -13.27 -15.01
CA LYS A 24 -2.61 -12.56 -16.29
C LYS A 24 -2.11 -11.11 -16.09
N LEU A 25 -2.24 -10.57 -14.89
CA LEU A 25 -1.79 -9.24 -14.51
C LEU A 25 -0.54 -9.28 -13.61
N ASP A 26 0.11 -10.45 -13.52
CA ASP A 26 1.26 -10.69 -12.64
C ASP A 26 0.98 -10.34 -11.17
N ILE A 27 -0.27 -10.55 -10.71
CA ILE A 27 -0.67 -10.34 -9.33
C ILE A 27 -0.60 -11.68 -8.58
N THR A 28 0.23 -11.76 -7.55
CA THR A 28 0.32 -12.94 -6.67
C THR A 28 -0.92 -13.02 -5.80
N VAL A 29 -1.51 -14.22 -5.69
CA VAL A 29 -2.77 -14.43 -4.97
C VAL A 29 -2.57 -15.37 -3.79
N GLU A 30 -2.88 -14.89 -2.60
CA GLU A 30 -3.08 -15.70 -1.42
C GLU A 30 -4.58 -16.01 -1.28
N VAL A 31 -4.92 -17.28 -1.07
CA VAL A 31 -6.32 -17.73 -0.97
C VAL A 31 -6.65 -18.08 0.47
N CYS A 32 -7.79 -17.56 0.93
CA CYS A 32 -8.37 -17.89 2.23
C CYS A 32 -9.84 -18.34 2.07
N THR A 33 -10.25 -19.40 2.76
CA THR A 33 -11.58 -19.96 2.63
C THR A 33 -12.50 -19.70 3.83
N GLY A 34 -12.12 -18.79 4.73
CA GLY A 34 -12.89 -18.45 5.93
C GLY A 34 -12.73 -16.99 6.35
N ALA A 35 -13.74 -16.44 7.02
CA ALA A 35 -13.74 -15.06 7.48
C ALA A 35 -12.74 -14.84 8.64
N ASP A 36 -12.73 -15.73 9.63
CA ASP A 36 -11.84 -15.64 10.79
C ASP A 36 -10.36 -15.73 10.38
N PRO A 37 -9.92 -16.75 9.60
CA PRO A 37 -8.57 -16.80 9.09
C PRO A 37 -8.21 -15.60 8.22
N ALA A 38 -9.15 -15.07 7.42
CA ALA A 38 -8.90 -13.87 6.60
C ALA A 38 -8.60 -12.66 7.48
N THR A 39 -9.30 -12.50 8.60
CA THR A 39 -9.06 -11.43 9.56
C THR A 39 -7.69 -11.53 10.21
N GLU A 40 -7.24 -12.74 10.58
CA GLU A 40 -5.89 -12.98 11.10
C GLU A 40 -4.81 -12.63 10.08
N ILE A 41 -4.98 -13.07 8.82
CA ILE A 41 -4.06 -12.75 7.72
C ILE A 41 -3.98 -11.23 7.51
N LEU A 42 -5.13 -10.54 7.50
CA LEU A 42 -5.20 -9.08 7.30
C LEU A 42 -4.54 -8.29 8.42
N SER A 43 -4.54 -8.79 9.65
CA SER A 43 -3.86 -8.14 10.77
C SER A 43 -2.34 -8.29 10.70
N ALA A 44 -1.85 -9.40 10.13
CA ALA A 44 -0.44 -9.74 10.05
C ALA A 44 0.25 -9.24 8.77
N LYS A 45 -0.50 -9.14 7.65
CA LYS A 45 0.06 -8.86 6.33
C LYS A 45 -0.72 -7.78 5.58
N LYS A 46 0.02 -6.94 4.82
CA LYS A 46 -0.53 -5.93 3.89
C LYS A 46 -0.73 -6.55 2.52
N PHE A 47 -1.89 -6.26 1.89
CA PHE A 47 -2.21 -6.60 0.50
C PHE A 47 -2.50 -5.33 -0.31
N ASP A 48 -2.22 -5.39 -1.62
CA ASP A 48 -2.54 -4.31 -2.55
C ASP A 48 -4.02 -4.36 -2.97
N ALA A 49 -4.55 -5.59 -3.06
CA ALA A 49 -5.97 -5.85 -3.30
C ALA A 49 -6.53 -6.90 -2.32
N ILE A 50 -7.79 -6.75 -1.94
CA ILE A 50 -8.52 -7.69 -1.09
C ILE A 50 -9.87 -7.96 -1.77
N ILE A 51 -10.11 -9.23 -2.13
CA ILE A 51 -11.27 -9.67 -2.88
C ILE A 51 -12.06 -10.61 -1.98
N VAL A 52 -13.29 -10.26 -1.64
CA VAL A 52 -14.10 -11.00 -0.65
C VAL A 52 -15.42 -11.45 -1.26
N ASP A 53 -15.71 -12.73 -1.15
CA ASP A 53 -17.01 -13.31 -1.44
C ASP A 53 -17.96 -13.00 -0.28
N CYS A 54 -18.87 -12.05 -0.51
CA CYS A 54 -19.72 -11.51 0.55
C CYS A 54 -20.97 -12.35 0.79
N ASP A 55 -21.48 -13.01 -0.25
CA ASP A 55 -22.76 -13.68 -0.20
C ASP A 55 -22.65 -15.20 0.04
N ASP A 56 -21.67 -15.85 -0.59
CA ASP A 56 -21.50 -17.30 -0.51
C ASP A 56 -20.56 -17.74 0.63
N MET A 57 -20.08 -16.78 1.41
CA MET A 57 -19.24 -17.03 2.57
C MET A 57 -19.83 -16.41 3.83
N HIS A 58 -20.09 -17.24 4.83
CA HIS A 58 -20.53 -16.75 6.13
C HIS A 58 -19.49 -15.76 6.71
N GLY A 59 -19.93 -14.56 7.08
CA GLY A 59 -19.05 -13.52 7.61
C GLY A 59 -18.29 -12.69 6.56
N GLY A 60 -18.48 -12.91 5.25
CA GLY A 60 -17.78 -12.21 4.18
C GLY A 60 -17.89 -10.69 4.25
N ILE A 61 -19.08 -10.15 4.47
CA ILE A 61 -19.29 -8.70 4.67
C ILE A 61 -18.49 -8.18 5.88
N GLY A 62 -18.41 -8.96 6.95
CA GLY A 62 -17.62 -8.62 8.14
C GLY A 62 -16.13 -8.46 7.82
N VAL A 63 -15.60 -9.28 6.91
CA VAL A 63 -14.20 -9.15 6.43
C VAL A 63 -13.98 -7.81 5.75
N LEU A 64 -14.89 -7.37 4.85
CA LEU A 64 -14.78 -6.05 4.21
C LEU A 64 -14.74 -4.90 5.23
N GLN A 65 -15.61 -4.95 6.23
CA GLN A 65 -15.61 -3.95 7.30
C GLN A 65 -14.32 -3.96 8.12
N GLN A 66 -13.76 -5.15 8.36
CA GLN A 66 -12.51 -5.30 9.10
C GLN A 66 -11.32 -4.74 8.35
N VAL A 67 -11.26 -4.89 7.01
CA VAL A 67 -10.18 -4.32 6.18
C VAL A 67 -9.93 -2.85 6.50
N HIS A 68 -10.99 -2.05 6.62
CA HIS A 68 -10.86 -0.61 6.87
C HIS A 68 -10.49 -0.26 8.31
N LYS A 69 -10.67 -1.18 9.25
CA LYS A 69 -10.24 -1.03 10.66
C LYS A 69 -8.77 -1.38 10.83
N GLU A 70 -8.27 -2.30 10.00
CA GLU A 70 -6.86 -2.72 10.04
C GLU A 70 -5.95 -1.62 9.53
N ARG A 71 -5.03 -1.17 10.39
CA ARG A 71 -4.14 -0.03 10.12
C ARG A 71 -3.33 -0.22 8.81
N SER A 72 -2.92 -1.45 8.54
CA SER A 72 -2.12 -1.79 7.37
C SER A 72 -2.95 -1.87 6.09
N ASN A 73 -4.17 -2.40 6.15
CA ASN A 73 -5.01 -2.71 5.00
C ASN A 73 -6.10 -1.69 4.70
N ARG A 74 -6.30 -0.66 5.53
CA ARG A 74 -7.39 0.32 5.39
C ARG A 74 -7.45 1.05 4.04
N THR A 75 -6.34 1.08 3.32
CA THR A 75 -6.20 1.73 2.01
C THR A 75 -6.03 0.73 0.87
N SER A 76 -6.06 -0.57 1.15
CA SER A 76 -6.04 -1.62 0.12
C SER A 76 -7.23 -1.49 -0.79
N VAL A 77 -7.05 -1.83 -2.07
CA VAL A 77 -8.15 -1.84 -3.04
C VAL A 77 -9.06 -3.03 -2.77
N THR A 78 -10.33 -2.78 -2.46
CA THR A 78 -11.28 -3.81 -2.04
C THR A 78 -12.28 -4.16 -3.14
N PHE A 79 -12.54 -5.45 -3.30
CA PHE A 79 -13.54 -5.98 -4.22
C PHE A 79 -14.54 -6.85 -3.44
N ALA A 80 -15.83 -6.58 -3.63
CA ALA A 80 -16.90 -7.43 -3.14
C ALA A 80 -17.41 -8.33 -4.27
N ILE A 81 -17.45 -9.64 -4.04
CA ILE A 81 -18.12 -10.60 -4.92
C ILE A 81 -19.54 -10.78 -4.40
N LEU A 82 -20.54 -10.56 -5.27
CA LEU A 82 -21.95 -10.59 -4.94
C LEU A 82 -22.69 -11.59 -5.86
N ASN A 83 -23.65 -12.35 -5.29
CA ASN A 83 -24.55 -13.21 -6.05
C ASN A 83 -26.00 -12.67 -6.12
N GLY A 84 -26.22 -11.46 -5.59
CA GLY A 84 -27.52 -10.78 -5.57
C GLY A 84 -28.24 -10.84 -4.21
N VAL A 85 -27.67 -11.47 -3.19
CA VAL A 85 -28.20 -11.43 -1.81
C VAL A 85 -27.90 -10.08 -1.19
N THR A 86 -26.65 -9.63 -1.30
CA THR A 86 -26.25 -8.27 -0.90
C THR A 86 -26.40 -7.32 -2.08
N ASP A 87 -27.05 -6.19 -1.89
CA ASP A 87 -27.12 -5.14 -2.89
C ASP A 87 -25.81 -4.34 -3.01
N VAL A 88 -25.58 -3.76 -4.18
CA VAL A 88 -24.36 -3.03 -4.52
C VAL A 88 -24.12 -1.83 -3.59
N ARG A 89 -25.18 -1.11 -3.20
CA ARG A 89 -25.09 0.04 -2.30
C ARG A 89 -24.55 -0.40 -0.92
N THR A 90 -25.10 -1.48 -0.39
CA THR A 90 -24.67 -2.05 0.88
C THR A 90 -23.20 -2.48 0.80
N ALA A 91 -22.75 -3.13 -0.28
CA ALA A 91 -21.36 -3.50 -0.45
C ALA A 91 -20.42 -2.27 -0.40
N PHE A 92 -20.77 -1.17 -1.08
CA PHE A 92 -20.00 0.07 -1.02
C PHE A 92 -20.00 0.71 0.38
N GLN A 93 -21.14 0.70 1.07
CA GLN A 93 -21.22 1.19 2.46
C GLN A 93 -20.36 0.37 3.43
N MET A 94 -20.18 -0.92 3.13
CA MET A 94 -19.33 -1.83 3.91
C MET A 94 -17.84 -1.75 3.53
N GLY A 95 -17.50 -0.89 2.55
CA GLY A 95 -16.11 -0.60 2.21
C GLY A 95 -15.61 -1.27 0.93
N ALA A 96 -16.47 -1.83 0.08
CA ALA A 96 -16.06 -2.24 -1.25
C ALA A 96 -15.65 -1.02 -2.09
N GLY A 97 -14.52 -1.08 -2.77
CA GLY A 97 -14.14 -0.12 -3.81
C GLY A 97 -14.66 -0.52 -5.18
N PHE A 98 -14.84 -1.83 -5.40
CA PHE A 98 -15.33 -2.44 -6.64
C PHE A 98 -16.28 -3.59 -6.32
N VAL A 99 -17.17 -3.89 -7.28
CA VAL A 99 -18.10 -5.02 -7.17
C VAL A 99 -17.91 -5.96 -8.36
N LEU A 100 -17.87 -7.26 -8.07
CA LEU A 100 -17.81 -8.37 -9.03
C LEU A 100 -19.10 -9.21 -8.90
N PRO A 101 -20.11 -9.01 -9.76
CA PRO A 101 -21.32 -9.79 -9.72
C PRO A 101 -21.09 -11.21 -10.24
N LYS A 102 -21.66 -12.21 -9.59
CA LYS A 102 -21.72 -13.59 -10.11
C LYS A 102 -22.82 -13.73 -11.17
N PRO A 103 -22.64 -14.59 -12.18
CA PRO A 103 -21.46 -15.40 -12.45
C PRO A 103 -20.25 -14.59 -12.94
N ILE A 104 -19.08 -14.84 -12.35
CA ILE A 104 -17.86 -14.11 -12.71
C ILE A 104 -17.25 -14.75 -13.96
N THR A 105 -17.05 -13.94 -15.00
CA THR A 105 -16.28 -14.34 -16.18
C THR A 105 -14.87 -13.76 -16.13
N THR A 106 -13.90 -14.43 -16.77
CA THR A 106 -12.53 -13.90 -16.87
C THR A 106 -12.50 -12.51 -17.47
N THR A 107 -13.34 -12.22 -18.45
CA THR A 107 -13.44 -10.89 -19.10
C THR A 107 -13.90 -9.82 -18.12
N ASN A 108 -14.95 -10.08 -17.34
CA ASN A 108 -15.47 -9.12 -16.37
C ASN A 108 -14.48 -8.91 -15.22
N ALA A 109 -13.85 -9.96 -14.73
CA ALA A 109 -12.81 -9.91 -13.71
C ALA A 109 -11.62 -9.06 -14.20
N LEU A 110 -11.08 -9.33 -15.39
CA LEU A 110 -9.98 -8.56 -15.98
C LEU A 110 -10.35 -7.08 -16.14
N ARG A 111 -11.56 -6.76 -16.63
CA ARG A 111 -12.00 -5.35 -16.75
C ARG A 111 -11.96 -4.62 -15.42
N SER A 112 -12.48 -5.25 -14.36
CA SER A 112 -12.49 -4.67 -13.01
C SER A 112 -11.08 -4.52 -12.44
N PHE A 113 -10.22 -5.52 -12.62
CA PHE A 113 -8.83 -5.46 -12.17
C PHE A 113 -8.01 -4.43 -12.95
N HIS A 114 -8.19 -4.31 -14.26
CA HIS A 114 -7.54 -3.24 -15.04
C HIS A 114 -7.98 -1.84 -14.59
N ALA A 115 -9.26 -1.63 -14.30
CA ALA A 115 -9.75 -0.36 -13.77
C ALA A 115 -9.12 0.00 -12.41
N ALA A 116 -8.83 -1.01 -11.59
CA ALA A 116 -8.23 -0.86 -10.27
C ALA A 116 -6.68 -0.88 -10.26
N TYR A 117 -6.05 -1.31 -11.35
CA TYR A 117 -4.61 -1.59 -11.43
C TYR A 117 -3.74 -0.39 -11.00
N GLY A 118 -4.06 0.78 -11.51
CA GLY A 118 -3.37 2.01 -11.13
C GLY A 118 -3.50 2.36 -9.65
N LEU A 119 -4.67 2.05 -9.04
CA LEU A 119 -4.90 2.26 -7.59
C LEU A 119 -4.08 1.27 -6.76
N MET A 120 -4.01 -0.01 -7.15
CA MET A 120 -3.19 -1.03 -6.47
C MET A 120 -1.71 -0.63 -6.48
N HIS A 121 -1.18 -0.21 -7.62
CA HIS A 121 0.20 0.29 -7.72
C HIS A 121 0.45 1.53 -6.87
N ARG A 122 -0.51 2.45 -6.83
CA ARG A 122 -0.42 3.65 -5.99
C ARG A 122 -0.35 3.30 -4.50
N GLU A 123 -1.19 2.37 -4.05
CA GLU A 123 -1.17 1.92 -2.65
C GLU A 123 0.11 1.15 -2.32
N ARG A 124 0.60 0.33 -3.24
CA ARG A 124 1.89 -0.35 -3.11
C ARG A 124 3.02 0.66 -2.89
N ARG A 125 3.10 1.71 -3.70
CA ARG A 125 4.12 2.77 -3.57
C ARG A 125 4.05 3.49 -2.22
N ARG A 126 2.86 3.80 -1.72
CA ARG A 126 2.67 4.43 -0.40
C ARG A 126 3.20 3.59 0.76
N TYR A 127 3.11 2.27 0.63
CA TYR A 127 3.61 1.32 1.63
C TYR A 127 5.06 0.93 1.44
N PHE A 128 5.59 1.10 0.24
CA PHE A 128 6.98 0.78 -0.06
C PHE A 128 7.91 1.69 0.75
N ARG A 129 8.84 1.05 1.45
CA ARG A 129 9.89 1.74 2.20
C ARG A 129 11.23 1.32 1.65
N LEU A 130 11.86 2.24 0.92
CA LEU A 130 13.20 2.03 0.39
C LEU A 130 14.21 2.15 1.53
N PRO A 131 15.00 1.12 1.86
CA PRO A 131 16.17 1.29 2.73
C PRO A 131 17.14 2.29 2.11
N VAL A 132 17.53 3.27 2.90
CA VAL A 132 18.44 4.36 2.52
C VAL A 132 19.41 4.65 3.65
N ASP A 133 20.46 5.40 3.34
CA ASP A 133 21.36 6.02 4.31
C ASP A 133 21.54 7.48 3.87
N ILE A 134 20.64 8.35 4.35
CA ILE A 134 20.55 9.74 3.89
C ILE A 134 20.70 10.68 5.08
N PRO A 135 21.61 11.65 5.04
CA PRO A 135 21.66 12.72 6.02
C PRO A 135 20.41 13.60 5.91
N VAL A 136 19.77 13.86 7.04
CA VAL A 136 18.54 14.64 7.17
C VAL A 136 18.73 15.72 8.21
N ILE A 137 18.18 16.89 7.95
CA ILE A 137 18.08 17.99 8.92
C ILE A 137 16.62 18.06 9.37
N LEU A 138 16.39 17.87 10.67
CA LEU A 138 15.11 18.12 11.32
C LEU A 138 15.06 19.56 11.81
N ALA A 139 14.03 20.30 11.43
CA ALA A 139 13.72 21.62 12.04
C ALA A 139 12.62 21.44 13.09
N PHE A 140 12.80 22.03 14.26
CA PHE A 140 11.90 21.96 15.40
C PHE A 140 11.92 23.26 16.23
N GLY A 141 10.96 23.45 17.11
CA GLY A 141 10.88 24.66 17.94
C GLY A 141 10.87 25.96 17.12
N ARG A 142 11.54 27.00 17.66
CA ARG A 142 11.64 28.32 17.04
C ARG A 142 12.86 28.53 16.14
N ALA A 143 13.27 27.58 15.33
CA ALA A 143 14.46 27.61 14.44
C ALA A 143 15.67 26.81 14.96
N GLN A 144 15.40 25.72 15.66
CA GLN A 144 16.43 24.75 16.01
C GLN A 144 16.54 23.68 14.93
N GLU A 145 17.73 23.15 14.75
CA GLU A 145 17.99 22.09 13.78
C GLU A 145 18.78 20.94 14.44
N MET A 146 18.46 19.72 14.03
CA MET A 146 19.17 18.51 14.42
C MET A 146 19.53 17.69 13.17
N LYS A 147 20.77 17.22 13.10
CA LYS A 147 21.20 16.28 12.05
C LYS A 147 20.90 14.85 12.51
N VAL A 148 20.23 14.09 11.64
CA VAL A 148 19.88 12.67 11.83
C VAL A 148 20.14 11.92 10.54
N THR A 149 20.04 10.58 10.59
CA THR A 149 20.16 9.73 9.40
C THR A 149 18.81 9.07 9.11
N ALA A 150 18.32 9.15 7.88
CA ALA A 150 17.19 8.36 7.43
C ALA A 150 17.65 6.95 7.06
N CYS A 151 17.05 5.93 7.66
CA CYS A 151 17.32 4.52 7.39
C CYS A 151 16.31 3.90 6.38
N ASN A 152 15.18 4.54 6.18
CA ASN A 152 14.27 4.23 5.08
C ASN A 152 13.46 5.46 4.63
N LEU A 153 12.96 5.43 3.39
CA LEU A 153 12.19 6.51 2.78
C LEU A 153 11.00 5.95 2.02
N SER A 154 9.85 6.62 2.12
CA SER A 154 8.61 6.35 1.37
C SER A 154 7.96 7.64 0.89
N GLU A 155 6.89 7.57 0.10
CA GLU A 155 6.13 8.75 -0.33
C GLU A 155 5.55 9.56 0.85
N GLY A 156 5.22 8.90 1.96
CA GLY A 156 4.56 9.53 3.11
C GLY A 156 5.47 9.88 4.28
N GLY A 157 6.75 9.51 4.24
CA GLY A 157 7.65 9.75 5.37
C GLY A 157 8.91 8.90 5.36
N MET A 158 9.63 8.94 6.47
CA MET A 158 10.90 8.21 6.64
C MET A 158 11.05 7.67 8.07
N ALA A 159 11.84 6.62 8.24
CA ALA A 159 12.37 6.27 9.55
C ALA A 159 13.77 6.88 9.68
N ILE A 160 14.07 7.37 10.86
CA ILE A 160 15.32 8.07 11.17
C ILE A 160 15.98 7.51 12.42
N GLU A 161 17.29 7.72 12.48
CA GLU A 161 18.11 7.43 13.66
C GLU A 161 18.92 8.67 14.03
N ALA A 162 18.99 8.94 15.33
CA ALA A 162 19.76 10.02 15.94
C ALA A 162 20.64 9.50 17.08
N ALA A 163 21.73 10.20 17.37
CA ALA A 163 22.61 9.88 18.52
C ALA A 163 21.97 10.24 19.88
N THR A 164 20.93 11.03 19.88
CA THR A 164 20.22 11.52 21.08
C THR A 164 18.71 11.42 20.90
N ALA A 165 17.95 11.67 21.97
CA ALA A 165 16.50 11.70 21.92
C ALA A 165 15.99 12.69 20.87
N LEU A 166 14.95 12.29 20.14
CA LEU A 166 14.33 13.09 19.09
C LEU A 166 13.39 14.15 19.70
N PRO A 167 13.38 15.40 19.16
CA PRO A 167 12.45 16.42 19.57
C PRO A 167 11.01 16.06 19.19
N ALA A 168 10.05 16.32 20.09
CA ALA A 168 8.64 15.99 19.84
C ALA A 168 7.95 16.99 18.88
N ASP A 169 8.47 18.18 18.75
CA ASP A 169 7.88 19.32 18.02
C ASP A 169 8.55 19.56 16.65
N VAL A 170 8.87 18.46 15.95
CA VAL A 170 9.37 18.52 14.56
C VAL A 170 8.33 19.22 13.68
N THR A 171 8.78 20.19 12.90
CA THR A 171 7.92 20.99 12.00
C THR A 171 8.26 20.78 10.52
N ARG A 172 9.51 20.43 10.23
CA ARG A 172 10.02 20.26 8.87
C ARG A 172 11.22 19.32 8.83
N VAL A 173 11.38 18.66 7.71
CA VAL A 173 12.59 17.89 7.41
C VAL A 173 13.22 18.38 6.10
N LYS A 174 14.55 18.34 6.00
CA LYS A 174 15.28 18.66 4.77
C LYS A 174 16.26 17.55 4.44
N PHE A 175 16.21 17.05 3.22
CA PHE A 175 17.09 15.98 2.74
C PHE A 175 17.25 16.05 1.21
N SER A 176 18.34 15.48 0.69
CA SER A 176 18.58 15.37 -0.75
C SER A 176 18.36 13.92 -1.22
N LEU A 177 17.81 13.75 -2.41
CA LEU A 177 17.60 12.44 -3.02
C LEU A 177 18.94 11.93 -3.59
N PRO A 178 19.47 10.79 -3.14
CA PRO A 178 20.77 10.27 -3.56
C PRO A 178 20.91 10.09 -5.07
N GLY A 179 22.00 10.59 -5.63
CA GLY A 179 22.28 10.54 -7.06
C GLY A 179 21.53 11.59 -7.90
N THR A 180 21.00 12.62 -7.25
CA THR A 180 20.35 13.76 -7.90
C THR A 180 20.71 15.08 -7.22
N ASP A 181 20.40 16.21 -7.87
CA ASP A 181 20.52 17.56 -7.27
C ASP A 181 19.22 18.00 -6.57
N ILE A 182 18.28 17.08 -6.37
CA ILE A 182 16.96 17.37 -5.82
C ILE A 182 17.04 17.38 -4.30
N THR A 183 16.72 18.53 -3.70
CA THR A 183 16.55 18.69 -2.24
C THR A 183 15.10 18.93 -1.92
N LEU A 184 14.56 18.13 -1.00
CA LEU A 184 13.19 18.22 -0.53
C LEU A 184 13.15 18.80 0.87
N SER A 185 12.10 19.60 1.16
CA SER A 185 11.92 20.22 2.47
C SER A 185 10.43 20.25 2.89
N PRO A 186 9.79 19.06 3.03
CA PRO A 186 8.39 19.01 3.42
C PRO A 186 8.14 19.47 4.85
N LYS A 187 6.94 20.01 5.11
CA LYS A 187 6.43 20.07 6.48
C LYS A 187 6.22 18.64 6.99
N ALA A 188 6.58 18.40 8.24
CA ALA A 188 6.58 17.06 8.80
C ALA A 188 6.28 17.09 10.30
N ASP A 189 5.84 15.95 10.82
CA ASP A 189 5.71 15.72 12.26
C ASP A 189 6.42 14.40 12.66
N LEU A 190 6.71 14.29 13.96
CA LEU A 190 7.20 13.07 14.57
C LEU A 190 6.01 12.14 14.84
N ALA A 191 5.89 11.05 14.08
CA ALA A 191 4.80 10.08 14.22
C ALA A 191 5.00 9.15 15.43
N TRP A 192 6.24 8.81 15.72
CA TRP A 192 6.66 8.00 16.87
C TRP A 192 8.16 8.17 17.12
N SER A 193 8.60 7.93 18.34
CA SER A 193 10.03 7.80 18.69
C SER A 193 10.22 6.81 19.83
N ASP A 194 11.45 6.30 19.96
CA ASP A 194 11.86 5.46 21.09
C ASP A 194 13.04 6.07 21.85
N ALA A 195 13.36 5.45 22.99
CA ALA A 195 14.44 5.91 23.86
C ALA A 195 15.85 5.68 23.25
N ALA A 196 15.96 4.90 22.19
CA ALA A 196 17.20 4.63 21.47
C ALA A 196 17.51 5.67 20.38
N GLY A 197 16.70 6.73 20.25
CA GLY A 197 16.89 7.78 19.24
C GLY A 197 16.36 7.41 17.87
N ARG A 198 15.58 6.32 17.74
CA ARG A 198 14.90 5.97 16.47
C ARG A 198 13.54 6.60 16.44
N GLY A 199 13.10 7.00 15.25
CA GLY A 199 11.78 7.61 15.08
C GLY A 199 11.23 7.50 13.67
N GLY A 200 9.93 7.74 13.55
CA GLY A 200 9.22 7.84 12.29
C GLY A 200 8.77 9.27 12.05
N ILE A 201 9.15 9.80 10.90
CA ILE A 201 8.72 11.12 10.42
C ILE A 201 7.62 10.92 9.38
N ARG A 202 6.52 11.65 9.53
CA ARG A 202 5.43 11.71 8.57
C ARG A 202 5.47 13.05 7.84
N PHE A 203 5.41 13.03 6.51
CA PHE A 203 5.27 14.22 5.69
C PHE A 203 3.81 14.70 5.72
N LEU A 204 3.61 15.96 6.09
CA LEU A 204 2.29 16.59 6.16
C LEU A 204 1.95 17.31 4.86
N GLU A 205 2.90 18.09 4.34
CA GLU A 205 2.74 18.87 3.13
C GLU A 205 3.96 18.73 2.23
N LEU A 206 3.73 18.26 1.02
CA LEU A 206 4.65 18.28 -0.12
C LEU A 206 4.01 19.11 -1.22
N THR A 207 4.79 20.00 -1.85
CA THR A 207 4.35 20.65 -3.09
C THR A 207 4.12 19.58 -4.17
N LEU A 208 3.30 19.86 -5.18
CA LEU A 208 3.06 18.91 -6.28
C LEU A 208 4.38 18.48 -6.93
N THR A 209 5.25 19.43 -7.25
CA THR A 209 6.57 19.15 -7.84
C THR A 209 7.45 18.28 -6.94
N ALA A 210 7.53 18.59 -5.64
CA ALA A 210 8.31 17.79 -4.69
C ALA A 210 7.78 16.36 -4.54
N ARG A 211 6.45 16.22 -4.61
CA ARG A 211 5.79 14.89 -4.59
C ARG A 211 6.14 14.08 -5.83
N GLU A 212 5.98 14.67 -7.02
CA GLU A 212 6.32 14.03 -8.29
C GLU A 212 7.81 13.63 -8.36
N GLN A 213 8.70 14.50 -7.90
CA GLN A 213 10.13 14.21 -7.84
C GLN A 213 10.44 13.02 -6.92
N LEU A 214 9.83 12.97 -5.73
CA LEU A 214 10.00 11.87 -4.78
C LEU A 214 9.43 10.56 -5.32
N GLU A 215 8.21 10.60 -5.88
CA GLU A 215 7.54 9.43 -6.47
C GLU A 215 8.38 8.86 -7.63
N ASN A 216 8.84 9.69 -8.55
CA ASN A 216 9.65 9.26 -9.69
C ASN A 216 10.99 8.67 -9.23
N TRP A 217 11.65 9.28 -8.25
CA TRP A 217 12.90 8.76 -7.70
C TRP A 217 12.69 7.40 -7.02
N LEU A 218 11.64 7.26 -6.19
CA LEU A 218 11.30 5.99 -5.55
C LEU A 218 11.00 4.91 -6.60
N LEU A 219 10.25 5.22 -7.67
CA LEU A 219 9.95 4.29 -8.76
C LEU A 219 11.23 3.80 -9.44
N GLN A 220 12.13 4.68 -9.82
CA GLN A 220 13.41 4.31 -10.43
C GLN A 220 14.24 3.39 -9.52
N LYS A 221 14.27 3.68 -8.20
CA LYS A 221 14.98 2.83 -7.22
C LYS A 221 14.32 1.48 -7.00
N MET A 222 13.00 1.41 -7.12
CA MET A 222 12.25 0.15 -7.07
C MET A 222 12.59 -0.73 -8.28
N GLU A 223 12.58 -0.17 -9.49
CA GLU A 223 12.91 -0.88 -10.74
C GLU A 223 14.35 -1.39 -10.75
N GLN A 224 15.30 -0.62 -10.24
CA GLN A 224 16.71 -1.02 -10.13
C GLN A 224 16.97 -2.18 -9.16
N ARG A 225 16.06 -2.46 -8.22
CA ARG A 225 16.18 -3.56 -7.25
C ARG A 225 15.56 -4.88 -7.71
N GLU A 226 14.80 -4.89 -8.81
CA GLU A 226 14.31 -6.12 -9.46
C GLU A 226 15.28 -6.52 -10.58
N PRO A 227 16.19 -7.46 -10.39
CA PRO A 227 16.98 -7.99 -11.49
C PRO A 227 16.09 -8.93 -12.31
N GLY A 228 15.61 -8.45 -13.46
CA GLY A 228 15.29 -9.27 -14.61
C GLY A 228 13.92 -9.95 -14.63
N VAL A 229 12.89 -9.27 -15.10
CA VAL A 229 11.97 -9.84 -16.07
C VAL A 229 11.79 -8.79 -17.19
N HIS A 230 12.68 -8.83 -18.17
CA HIS A 230 12.39 -8.22 -19.47
C HIS A 230 11.34 -9.09 -20.16
N PRO A 231 10.19 -8.56 -20.59
CA PRO A 231 9.37 -9.27 -21.55
C PRO A 231 10.17 -9.37 -22.84
N SER A 232 10.60 -10.58 -23.18
CA SER A 232 11.10 -10.88 -24.50
C SER A 232 9.97 -10.68 -25.51
N VAL A 233 9.95 -9.53 -26.15
CA VAL A 233 9.22 -9.33 -27.40
C VAL A 233 9.87 -10.29 -28.41
N ARG A 234 9.24 -11.42 -28.67
CA ARG A 234 9.53 -12.23 -29.86
C ARG A 234 8.70 -11.69 -31.02
N ALA A 235 9.44 -11.31 -32.03
CA ALA A 235 8.95 -10.99 -33.37
C ALA A 235 8.14 -12.15 -33.97
#